data_2a667a91234faf91b05f04b7632a15dc
#
_entry.id   2a667a91234faf91b05f04b7632a15dc
#
_cell.length_a   1.000
_cell.length_b   1.000
_cell.length_c   1.000
_cell.angle_alpha   90.00
_cell.angle_beta   90.00
_cell.angle_gamma   90.00
#
_symmetry.space_group_name_H-M   'P 1'
#
loop_
_entity.id
_entity.type
_entity.pdbx_description
1 polymer ?
#
loop_
_entity_poly.entity_id
_entity_poly.type
_entity_poly.pdbx_seq_one_letter_code
_entity_poly.pdbx_strand_id
1 'polypeptide(L)'
;MNDELLDVVDDSDSVIGQASRVEVHQRNLKHRAVHILVFNNSGKIFLQKRSSSKDRHPGVWDSSASGHLDAGEKYDVAAIRELKEELGFSPKTPLKPLFKLEASDATGQEFVWVYRCDSDGPFNLNKEEIEKGEWFSPAELDKWLEKRPQDFAPSFPIIWRRWQRAEK
;
A
#
# COMPACT_ATOMS: atom_id res chain seq x y z
N MET A 1 12.71 12.89 9.80
CA MET A 1 12.62 13.47 9.31
C MET A 1 12.89 13.37 8.12
N ASN A 2 12.57 12.77 7.44
CA ASN A 2 12.94 12.65 6.27
C ASN A 2 12.15 13.25 5.32
N ASP A 3 12.72 14.15 4.67
CA ASP A 3 12.15 14.80 3.58
C ASP A 3 12.42 13.96 2.37
N GLU A 4 11.72 12.87 2.24
CA GLU A 4 11.84 11.98 1.09
C GLU A 4 11.61 12.77 -0.19
N LEU A 5 12.42 12.49 -1.21
CA LEU A 5 12.26 13.09 -2.52
C LEU A 5 11.45 12.13 -3.39
N LEU A 6 10.35 12.62 -3.95
CA LEU A 6 9.44 11.82 -4.76
C LEU A 6 9.38 12.35 -6.19
N ASP A 7 9.11 11.46 -7.15
CA ASP A 7 8.81 11.89 -8.51
C ASP A 7 7.40 12.47 -8.54
N VAL A 8 7.26 13.63 -9.15
CA VAL A 8 5.94 14.24 -9.43
C VAL A 8 5.58 13.86 -10.86
N VAL A 9 4.36 13.41 -11.06
CA VAL A 9 3.92 12.91 -12.37
C VAL A 9 2.71 13.70 -12.90
N ASP A 10 2.49 13.59 -14.21
CA ASP A 10 1.31 14.17 -14.85
C ASP A 10 0.14 13.18 -14.85
N ASP A 11 -0.95 13.52 -15.55
CA ASP A 11 -2.15 12.69 -15.61
C ASP A 11 -1.92 11.34 -16.29
N SER A 12 -0.82 11.19 -17.02
CA SER A 12 -0.46 9.96 -17.71
C SER A 12 0.61 9.16 -16.96
N ASP A 13 0.89 9.53 -15.72
CA ASP A 13 1.93 8.90 -14.89
C ASP A 13 3.33 9.06 -15.51
N SER A 14 3.58 10.18 -16.17
CA SER A 14 4.91 10.52 -16.69
C SER A 14 5.57 11.49 -15.73
N VAL A 15 6.86 11.28 -15.44
CA VAL A 15 7.59 12.13 -14.52
C VAL A 15 7.78 13.53 -15.11
N ILE A 16 7.33 14.54 -14.37
CA ILE A 16 7.46 15.94 -14.79
C ILE A 16 8.32 16.76 -13.84
N GLY A 17 8.77 16.17 -12.74
CA GLY A 17 9.62 16.87 -11.78
C GLY A 17 9.79 16.04 -10.53
N GLN A 18 10.35 16.66 -9.51
CA GLN A 18 10.57 16.03 -8.20
C GLN A 18 10.22 17.04 -7.12
N ALA A 19 9.75 16.55 -5.99
CA ALA A 19 9.44 17.38 -4.84
C ALA A 19 9.55 16.55 -3.57
N SER A 20 9.72 17.23 -2.45
CA SER A 20 9.75 16.54 -1.17
C SER A 20 8.36 15.97 -0.84
N ARG A 21 8.34 14.93 -0.01
CA ARG A 21 7.08 14.35 0.46
C ARG A 21 6.15 15.40 1.07
N VAL A 22 6.73 16.33 1.84
CA VAL A 22 5.96 17.40 2.47
C VAL A 22 5.30 18.28 1.40
N GLU A 23 6.07 18.70 0.40
CA GLU A 23 5.55 19.55 -0.67
C GLU A 23 4.50 18.82 -1.50
N VAL A 24 4.73 17.55 -1.82
CA VAL A 24 3.79 16.73 -2.57
C VAL A 24 2.42 16.72 -1.88
N HIS A 25 2.40 16.51 -0.58
CA HIS A 25 1.15 16.46 0.17
C HIS A 25 0.51 17.85 0.34
N GLN A 26 1.32 18.87 0.61
CA GLN A 26 0.81 20.23 0.78
C GLN A 26 0.18 20.78 -0.49
N ARG A 27 0.80 20.50 -1.64
CA ARG A 27 0.33 20.97 -2.93
C ARG A 27 -0.56 19.98 -3.66
N ASN A 28 -0.84 18.85 -3.05
CA ASN A 28 -1.70 17.81 -3.60
C ASN A 28 -1.25 17.36 -5.00
N LEU A 29 0.04 17.12 -5.13
CA LEU A 29 0.65 16.74 -6.41
C LEU A 29 0.50 15.24 -6.68
N LYS A 30 0.38 14.89 -7.96
CA LYS A 30 0.31 13.47 -8.35
C LYS A 30 1.68 12.83 -8.20
N HIS A 31 1.68 11.64 -7.63
CA HIS A 31 2.90 10.87 -7.36
C HIS A 31 2.59 9.38 -7.42
N ARG A 32 3.54 8.53 -7.02
CA ARG A 32 3.43 7.09 -7.21
C ARG A 32 3.52 6.32 -5.91
N ALA A 33 2.80 5.22 -5.84
CA ALA A 33 2.83 4.33 -4.68
C ALA A 33 2.63 2.89 -5.10
N VAL A 34 2.96 1.97 -4.19
CA VAL A 34 2.70 0.54 -4.35
C VAL A 34 1.93 0.03 -3.15
N HIS A 35 1.09 -0.96 -3.39
CA HIS A 35 0.43 -1.73 -2.35
C HIS A 35 0.66 -3.20 -2.63
N ILE A 36 0.97 -3.97 -1.60
CA ILE A 36 1.20 -5.40 -1.73
C ILE A 36 0.17 -6.14 -0.87
N LEU A 37 -0.51 -7.10 -1.46
CA LEU A 37 -1.47 -7.97 -0.78
C LEU A 37 -0.80 -9.31 -0.56
N VAL A 38 -0.59 -9.70 0.69
CA VAL A 38 0.05 -10.97 1.05
C VAL A 38 -1.02 -11.94 1.51
N PHE A 39 -1.09 -13.11 0.87
CA PHE A 39 -2.05 -14.16 1.20
C PHE A 39 -1.31 -15.39 1.72
N ASN A 40 -1.91 -16.09 2.68
CA ASN A 40 -1.34 -17.33 3.18
C ASN A 40 -1.96 -18.54 2.48
N ASN A 41 -1.51 -19.75 2.86
CA ASN A 41 -2.02 -21.00 2.26
C ASN A 41 -3.50 -21.25 2.52
N SER A 42 -4.07 -20.61 3.54
CA SER A 42 -5.49 -20.76 3.85
C SER A 42 -6.35 -19.71 3.14
N GLY A 43 -5.76 -18.90 2.27
CA GLY A 43 -6.48 -17.86 1.55
C GLY A 43 -6.79 -16.62 2.36
N LYS A 44 -6.18 -16.47 3.54
CA LYS A 44 -6.35 -15.28 4.35
C LYS A 44 -5.35 -14.22 3.91
N ILE A 45 -5.75 -12.96 4.05
CA ILE A 45 -4.90 -11.82 3.71
C ILE A 45 -4.33 -11.22 5.00
N PHE A 46 -3.05 -10.83 4.96
CA PHE A 46 -2.40 -10.13 6.04
C PHE A 46 -2.64 -8.63 5.89
N LEU A 47 -3.15 -7.98 6.94
CA LEU A 47 -3.32 -6.53 6.95
C LEU A 47 -2.51 -5.92 8.07
N GLN A 48 -2.01 -4.72 7.84
CA GLN A 48 -1.31 -3.97 8.87
C GLN A 48 -2.19 -2.88 9.45
N LYS A 49 -2.07 -2.67 10.75
CA LYS A 49 -2.64 -1.49 11.39
C LYS A 49 -1.55 -0.44 11.48
N ARG A 50 -1.79 0.71 10.86
CA ARG A 50 -0.80 1.78 10.80
C ARG A 50 -0.53 2.32 12.19
N SER A 51 0.74 2.66 12.46
CA SER A 51 1.14 3.24 13.73
C SER A 51 0.37 4.55 13.99
N SER A 52 0.04 4.80 15.23
CA SER A 52 -0.62 6.05 15.63
C SER A 52 0.28 7.27 15.45
N SER A 53 1.58 7.05 15.25
CA SER A 53 2.54 8.15 15.01
C SER A 53 2.64 8.55 13.53
N LYS A 54 1.92 7.87 12.63
CA LYS A 54 1.94 8.24 11.21
C LYS A 54 1.28 9.60 11.00
N ASP A 55 1.83 10.39 10.08
CA ASP A 55 1.28 11.71 9.77
C ASP A 55 0.03 11.65 8.91
N ARG A 56 -0.15 10.56 8.15
CA ARG A 56 -1.34 10.36 7.31
C ARG A 56 -2.02 9.07 7.70
N HIS A 57 -3.33 9.15 7.93
CA HIS A 57 -4.18 8.00 8.29
C HIS A 57 -3.60 7.17 9.44
N PRO A 58 -3.31 7.80 10.60
CA PRO A 58 -2.79 7.03 11.74
C PRO A 58 -3.83 6.08 12.31
N GLY A 59 -3.37 4.92 12.76
CA GLY A 59 -4.21 3.98 13.48
C GLY A 59 -5.26 3.23 12.69
N VAL A 60 -5.28 3.37 11.35
CA VAL A 60 -6.23 2.62 10.51
C VAL A 60 -5.55 1.40 9.90
N TRP A 61 -6.36 0.47 9.40
CA TRP A 61 -5.87 -0.73 8.75
C TRP A 61 -5.63 -0.48 7.25
N ASP A 62 -4.66 -1.17 6.69
CA ASP A 62 -4.25 -0.97 5.32
C ASP A 62 -3.73 -2.28 4.73
N SER A 63 -3.38 -2.26 3.45
CA SER A 63 -2.78 -3.38 2.73
C SER A 63 -1.61 -3.98 3.53
N SER A 64 -1.19 -5.19 3.16
CA SER A 64 -0.12 -5.87 3.88
C SER A 64 1.13 -5.01 3.98
N ALA A 65 1.52 -4.36 2.89
CA ALA A 65 2.59 -3.38 2.86
C ALA A 65 2.27 -2.34 1.81
N SER A 66 2.73 -1.11 2.00
CA SER A 66 2.51 -0.04 1.04
C SER A 66 3.50 1.10 1.28
N GLY A 67 3.72 1.90 0.25
CA GLY A 67 4.55 3.08 0.38
C GLY A 67 4.76 3.80 -0.93
N HIS A 68 5.36 4.97 -0.84
CA HIS A 68 5.67 5.81 -2.01
C HIS A 68 6.91 5.29 -2.72
N LEU A 69 6.97 5.52 -4.04
CA LEU A 69 8.22 5.35 -4.76
C LEU A 69 9.13 6.53 -4.44
N ASP A 70 10.42 6.24 -4.24
CA ASP A 70 11.43 7.28 -4.14
C ASP A 70 11.70 7.83 -5.54
N ALA A 71 12.23 9.04 -5.62
CA ALA A 71 12.56 9.65 -6.92
C ALA A 71 13.46 8.71 -7.73
N GLY A 72 13.07 8.44 -8.97
CA GLY A 72 13.82 7.57 -9.87
C GLY A 72 13.58 6.10 -9.68
N GLU A 73 12.76 5.70 -8.72
CA GLU A 73 12.49 4.30 -8.44
C GLU A 73 11.41 3.74 -9.34
N LYS A 74 11.52 2.45 -9.66
CA LYS A 74 10.48 1.74 -10.44
C LYS A 74 9.48 1.10 -9.48
N TYR A 75 8.26 0.88 -9.97
CA TYR A 75 7.19 0.30 -9.15
C TYR A 75 7.56 -1.04 -8.53
N ASP A 76 8.08 -1.98 -9.33
CA ASP A 76 8.40 -3.32 -8.82
C ASP A 76 9.54 -3.32 -7.81
N VAL A 77 10.49 -2.41 -7.96
CA VAL A 77 11.59 -2.25 -7.02
C VAL A 77 11.06 -1.69 -5.69
N ALA A 78 10.19 -0.70 -5.76
CA ALA A 78 9.58 -0.11 -4.57
C ALA A 78 8.75 -1.15 -3.80
N ALA A 79 8.02 -2.02 -4.51
CA ALA A 79 7.20 -3.04 -3.88
C ALA A 79 8.05 -4.00 -3.02
N ILE A 80 9.19 -4.44 -3.57
CA ILE A 80 10.10 -5.33 -2.83
C ILE A 80 10.73 -4.61 -1.66
N ARG A 81 11.13 -3.35 -1.86
CA ARG A 81 11.72 -2.54 -0.78
C ARG A 81 10.74 -2.34 0.37
N GLU A 82 9.49 -2.02 0.07
CA GLU A 82 8.48 -1.80 1.11
C GLU A 82 8.16 -3.09 1.89
N LEU A 83 8.12 -4.24 1.22
CA LEU A 83 7.95 -5.51 1.92
C LEU A 83 9.07 -5.73 2.93
N LYS A 84 10.30 -5.46 2.53
CA LYS A 84 11.45 -5.64 3.42
C LYS A 84 11.43 -4.64 4.56
N GLU A 85 11.16 -3.38 4.27
CA GLU A 85 11.13 -2.33 5.30
C GLU A 85 10.02 -2.52 6.31
N GLU A 86 8.82 -2.87 5.85
CA GLU A 86 7.65 -2.95 6.72
C GLU A 86 7.46 -4.31 7.36
N LEU A 87 7.65 -5.40 6.61
CA LEU A 87 7.39 -6.76 7.11
C LEU A 87 8.66 -7.57 7.36
N GLY A 88 9.84 -7.02 7.05
CA GLY A 88 11.09 -7.75 7.21
C GLY A 88 11.18 -8.97 6.32
N PHE A 89 10.49 -8.94 5.18
CA PHE A 89 10.31 -10.10 4.32
C PHE A 89 10.84 -9.82 2.91
N SER A 90 11.63 -10.76 2.38
CA SER A 90 12.13 -10.68 1.00
C SER A 90 11.58 -11.87 0.23
N PRO A 91 10.73 -11.64 -0.78
CA PRO A 91 10.14 -12.75 -1.54
C PRO A 91 11.20 -13.49 -2.36
N LYS A 92 11.02 -14.81 -2.48
CA LYS A 92 11.95 -15.64 -3.25
C LYS A 92 11.62 -15.65 -4.73
N THR A 93 10.41 -15.24 -5.08
CA THR A 93 9.94 -15.18 -6.47
C THR A 93 9.45 -13.77 -6.74
N PRO A 94 9.39 -13.35 -8.02
CA PRO A 94 8.86 -12.03 -8.35
C PRO A 94 7.42 -11.87 -7.87
N LEU A 95 7.07 -10.65 -7.47
CA LEU A 95 5.69 -10.33 -7.08
C LEU A 95 4.80 -10.34 -8.32
N LYS A 96 3.56 -10.76 -8.14
CA LYS A 96 2.59 -10.78 -9.23
C LYS A 96 1.89 -9.42 -9.33
N PRO A 97 2.07 -8.66 -10.42
CA PRO A 97 1.32 -7.41 -10.58
C PRO A 97 -0.15 -7.74 -10.84
N LEU A 98 -1.04 -7.05 -10.16
CA LEU A 98 -2.48 -7.30 -10.27
C LEU A 98 -3.18 -6.23 -11.13
N PHE A 99 -3.05 -4.97 -10.74
CA PHE A 99 -3.68 -3.86 -11.45
C PHE A 99 -3.10 -2.53 -11.00
N LYS A 100 -3.41 -1.49 -11.78
CA LYS A 100 -2.97 -0.14 -11.48
C LYS A 100 -4.20 0.74 -11.24
N LEU A 101 -4.17 1.56 -10.20
CA LEU A 101 -5.19 2.56 -9.94
C LEU A 101 -4.71 3.91 -10.43
N GLU A 102 -5.61 4.67 -11.03
CA GLU A 102 -5.32 6.04 -11.45
C GLU A 102 -5.30 6.96 -10.24
N ALA A 103 -4.50 8.02 -10.32
CA ALA A 103 -4.44 9.02 -9.26
C ALA A 103 -5.78 9.74 -9.14
N SER A 104 -6.24 9.91 -7.89
CA SER A 104 -7.52 10.56 -7.61
C SER A 104 -7.51 11.07 -6.17
N ASP A 105 -8.55 11.78 -5.79
CA ASP A 105 -8.70 12.21 -4.40
C ASP A 105 -8.77 11.01 -3.46
N ALA A 106 -9.43 9.93 -3.90
CA ALA A 106 -9.59 8.72 -3.08
C ALA A 106 -8.26 8.01 -2.83
N THR A 107 -7.30 8.14 -3.76
CA THR A 107 -5.96 7.55 -3.59
C THR A 107 -4.95 8.56 -3.03
N GLY A 108 -5.38 9.77 -2.68
CA GLY A 108 -4.47 10.82 -2.25
C GLY A 108 -3.56 11.31 -3.36
N GLN A 109 -4.07 11.31 -4.58
CA GLN A 109 -3.34 11.71 -5.79
C GLN A 109 -2.20 10.76 -6.14
N GLU A 110 -2.34 9.48 -5.76
CA GLU A 110 -1.35 8.47 -6.08
C GLU A 110 -1.78 7.60 -7.24
N PHE A 111 -0.88 7.39 -8.20
CA PHE A 111 -0.97 6.24 -9.09
C PHE A 111 -0.46 5.06 -8.28
N VAL A 112 -1.22 3.99 -8.23
CA VAL A 112 -0.90 2.84 -7.38
C VAL A 112 -0.82 1.58 -8.20
N TRP A 113 0.35 0.88 -8.16
CA TRP A 113 0.43 -0.49 -8.64
C TRP A 113 0.19 -1.42 -7.45
N VAL A 114 -0.70 -2.38 -7.63
CA VAL A 114 -1.05 -3.36 -6.61
C VAL A 114 -0.46 -4.71 -7.01
N TYR A 115 0.23 -5.35 -6.07
CA TYR A 115 0.91 -6.63 -6.27
C TYR A 115 0.37 -7.67 -5.31
N ARG A 116 0.52 -8.94 -5.69
CA ARG A 116 0.23 -10.07 -4.81
C ARG A 116 1.50 -10.83 -4.48
N CYS A 117 1.58 -11.28 -3.24
CA CYS A 117 2.64 -12.14 -2.76
C CYS A 117 2.01 -13.24 -1.91
N ASP A 118 2.50 -14.46 -2.03
CA ASP A 118 2.01 -15.57 -1.20
C ASP A 118 3.08 -15.92 -0.18
N SER A 119 2.71 -15.92 1.10
CA SER A 119 3.61 -16.24 2.19
C SER A 119 2.81 -16.51 3.46
N ASP A 120 3.23 -17.50 4.23
CA ASP A 120 2.60 -17.79 5.52
C ASP A 120 3.23 -16.99 6.67
N GLY A 121 4.22 -16.19 6.39
CA GLY A 121 4.98 -15.51 7.44
C GLY A 121 5.89 -16.49 8.17
N PRO A 122 6.26 -16.23 9.43
CA PRO A 122 5.94 -15.00 10.17
C PRO A 122 6.71 -13.79 9.64
N PHE A 123 6.25 -12.61 10.01
CA PHE A 123 6.87 -11.36 9.59
C PHE A 123 7.50 -10.64 10.79
N ASN A 124 8.52 -9.84 10.50
CA ASN A 124 9.15 -9.00 11.50
C ASN A 124 8.72 -7.56 11.22
N LEU A 125 7.68 -7.11 11.90
CA LEU A 125 7.05 -5.82 11.63
C LEU A 125 7.91 -4.65 12.10
N ASN A 126 7.98 -3.62 11.27
CA ASN A 126 8.64 -2.36 11.63
C ASN A 126 7.71 -1.58 12.55
N LYS A 127 8.00 -1.58 13.85
CA LYS A 127 7.12 -1.01 14.86
C LYS A 127 6.99 0.52 14.79
N GLU A 128 7.88 1.18 14.09
CA GLU A 128 7.75 2.62 13.86
C GLU A 128 6.65 2.93 12.86
N GLU A 129 6.41 2.00 11.93
CA GLU A 129 5.42 2.17 10.87
C GLU A 129 4.12 1.43 11.17
N ILE A 130 4.19 0.31 11.86
CA ILE A 130 3.09 -0.64 12.01
C ILE A 130 2.87 -0.96 13.48
N GLU A 131 1.65 -0.73 13.97
CA GLU A 131 1.29 -1.08 15.34
C GLU A 131 1.18 -2.59 15.50
N LYS A 132 0.48 -3.26 14.56
CA LYS A 132 0.31 -4.71 14.55
C LYS A 132 -0.19 -5.17 13.18
N GLY A 133 -0.13 -6.47 12.97
CA GLY A 133 -0.68 -7.08 11.76
C GLY A 133 -1.42 -8.35 12.11
N GLU A 134 -2.42 -8.70 11.31
CA GLU A 134 -3.23 -9.90 11.52
C GLU A 134 -3.71 -10.47 10.20
N TRP A 135 -4.05 -11.75 10.22
CA TRP A 135 -4.62 -12.45 9.09
C TRP A 135 -6.16 -12.41 9.16
N PHE A 136 -6.79 -12.13 8.03
CA PHE A 136 -8.25 -12.07 7.94
C PHE A 136 -8.73 -12.90 6.76
N SER A 137 -9.86 -13.61 6.94
CA SER A 137 -10.48 -14.27 5.80
C SER A 137 -11.18 -13.21 4.93
N PRO A 138 -11.33 -13.46 3.63
CA PRO A 138 -12.08 -12.55 2.77
C PRO A 138 -13.49 -12.25 3.28
N ALA A 139 -14.19 -13.25 3.83
CA ALA A 139 -15.54 -13.06 4.35
C ALA A 139 -15.56 -12.13 5.56
N GLU A 140 -14.60 -12.30 6.49
CA GLU A 140 -14.48 -11.39 7.64
C GLU A 140 -14.24 -9.96 7.19
N LEU A 141 -13.34 -9.81 6.21
CA LEU A 141 -12.96 -8.50 5.72
C LEU A 141 -14.11 -7.81 5.00
N ASP A 142 -14.88 -8.55 4.20
CA ASP A 142 -16.06 -8.00 3.53
C ASP A 142 -17.07 -7.44 4.51
N LYS A 143 -17.36 -8.18 5.57
CA LYS A 143 -18.29 -7.74 6.61
C LYS A 143 -17.79 -6.50 7.34
N TRP A 144 -16.51 -6.50 7.66
CA TRP A 144 -15.90 -5.38 8.38
C TRP A 144 -15.90 -4.11 7.52
N LEU A 145 -15.53 -4.22 6.24
CA LEU A 145 -15.55 -3.09 5.31
C LEU A 145 -16.95 -2.54 5.12
N GLU A 146 -17.96 -3.40 5.10
CA GLU A 146 -19.34 -2.97 4.96
C GLU A 146 -19.82 -2.19 6.17
N LYS A 147 -19.47 -2.66 7.36
CA LYS A 147 -19.91 -2.04 8.62
C LYS A 147 -19.11 -0.82 9.02
N ARG A 148 -17.81 -0.87 8.84
CA ARG A 148 -16.92 0.19 9.32
C ARG A 148 -15.80 0.51 8.34
N PRO A 149 -16.14 1.05 7.16
CA PRO A 149 -15.10 1.39 6.17
C PRO A 149 -14.11 2.43 6.69
N GLN A 150 -14.51 3.24 7.68
CA GLN A 150 -13.63 4.25 8.27
C GLN A 150 -12.47 3.65 9.08
N ASP A 151 -12.50 2.36 9.38
CA ASP A 151 -11.41 1.69 10.07
C ASP A 151 -10.20 1.45 9.14
N PHE A 152 -10.36 1.75 7.84
CA PHE A 152 -9.35 1.47 6.81
C PHE A 152 -8.87 2.74 6.15
N ALA A 153 -7.62 2.69 5.64
CA ALA A 153 -7.10 3.77 4.79
C ALA A 153 -8.00 3.89 3.54
N PRO A 154 -8.26 5.10 3.05
CA PRO A 154 -9.25 5.32 1.99
C PRO A 154 -9.04 4.51 0.71
N SER A 155 -7.79 4.23 0.32
CA SER A 155 -7.51 3.46 -0.88
C SER A 155 -7.77 1.96 -0.71
N PHE A 156 -7.74 1.44 0.52
CA PHE A 156 -7.85 0.00 0.73
C PHE A 156 -9.19 -0.58 0.26
N PRO A 157 -10.36 0.01 0.58
CA PRO A 157 -11.62 -0.54 0.07
C PRO A 157 -11.67 -0.61 -1.45
N ILE A 158 -11.09 0.38 -2.13
CA ILE A 158 -11.03 0.41 -3.60
C ILE A 158 -10.19 -0.76 -4.11
N ILE A 159 -9.03 -0.97 -3.51
CA ILE A 159 -8.11 -2.05 -3.85
C ILE A 159 -8.78 -3.41 -3.63
N TRP A 160 -9.38 -3.59 -2.46
CA TRP A 160 -10.01 -4.86 -2.10
C TRP A 160 -11.15 -5.25 -3.05
N ARG A 161 -12.04 -4.29 -3.33
CA ARG A 161 -13.17 -4.54 -4.23
C ARG A 161 -12.71 -4.86 -5.65
N ARG A 162 -11.68 -4.17 -6.12
CA ARG A 162 -11.15 -4.42 -7.45
C ARG A 162 -10.48 -5.80 -7.53
N TRP A 163 -9.74 -6.18 -6.49
CA TRP A 163 -9.15 -7.51 -6.42
C TRP A 163 -10.22 -8.59 -6.48
N GLN A 164 -11.29 -8.43 -5.72
CA GLN A 164 -12.38 -9.41 -5.70
C GLN A 164 -13.04 -9.57 -7.07
N ARG A 165 -13.25 -8.47 -7.79
CA ARG A 165 -13.84 -8.53 -9.11
C ARG A 165 -12.93 -9.26 -10.11
N ALA A 166 -11.63 -9.08 -9.98
CA ALA A 166 -10.66 -9.73 -10.86
C ALA A 166 -10.55 -11.22 -10.61
N GLU A 167 -10.82 -11.67 -9.37
CA GLU A 167 -10.72 -13.09 -9.01
C GLU A 167 -11.98 -13.89 -9.32
N LYS A 168 -13.05 -13.26 -9.76
CA LYS A 168 -14.31 -13.96 -10.08
C LYS A 168 -14.38 -14.35 -11.54
#